data_2ddf77e47e4bba2c8cccf58df0e858e2
#
_entry.id   2ddf77e47e4bba2c8cccf58df0e858e2
#
_cell.length_a   1.000
_cell.length_b   1.000
_cell.length_c   1.000
_cell.angle_alpha   90.00
_cell.angle_beta   90.00
_cell.angle_gamma   90.00
#
_symmetry.space_group_name_H-M   'P 1'
#
loop_
_entity.id
_entity.type
_entity.pdbx_description
1 polymer ?
#
loop_
_entity_poly.entity_id
_entity_poly.type
_entity_poly.pdbx_seq_one_letter_code
_entity_poly.pdbx_strand_id
1 'polypeptide(L)'
;MSKIPRHIQPLTDADAGEFQRLRLQGLQESPSSFGSSHEEEVHRTLDQVQQHIAGSVERVFLGLFTGTELVGMVGVGREQGLKERHIAFIRSMYVAPHARGQGAGRQLLAAALQQARSWPGVEQVTLSVTANNEAAVRLYRSAGFMEVGRMPRALKVGPDYFDELMMMRNS
;
A
#
# COMPACT_ATOMS: atom_id res chain seq x y z
N MET A 1 -12.47 -15.78 24.04
CA MET A 1 -11.10 -15.44 23.69
C MET A 1 -11.03 -13.95 23.37
N SER A 2 -10.24 -13.19 24.13
CA SER A 2 -10.05 -11.76 23.87
C SER A 2 -9.32 -11.60 22.54
N LYS A 3 -9.92 -10.89 21.58
CA LYS A 3 -9.22 -10.53 20.33
C LYS A 3 -8.07 -9.60 20.69
N ILE A 4 -6.85 -9.95 20.29
CA ILE A 4 -5.69 -9.07 20.42
C ILE A 4 -6.04 -7.76 19.66
N PRO A 5 -5.95 -6.60 20.31
CA PRO A 5 -6.32 -5.34 19.69
C PRO A 5 -5.41 -5.03 18.50
N ARG A 6 -5.98 -4.50 17.44
CA ARG A 6 -5.27 -3.98 16.28
C ARG A 6 -5.04 -2.48 16.45
N HIS A 7 -3.90 -2.02 15.99
CA HIS A 7 -3.61 -0.59 15.90
C HIS A 7 -2.86 -0.25 14.61
N ILE A 8 -2.99 0.97 14.17
CA ILE A 8 -2.28 1.49 13.00
C ILE A 8 -1.39 2.65 13.46
N GLN A 9 -0.15 2.63 12.99
CA GLN A 9 0.83 3.68 13.27
C GLN A 9 1.77 3.88 12.08
N PRO A 10 2.40 5.06 11.96
CA PRO A 10 3.52 5.24 11.04
C PRO A 10 4.65 4.28 11.38
N LEU A 11 5.25 3.68 10.34
CA LEU A 11 6.43 2.83 10.49
C LEU A 11 7.66 3.69 10.73
N THR A 12 8.56 3.18 11.56
CA THR A 12 9.85 3.79 11.92
C THR A 12 11.00 2.86 11.56
N ASP A 13 12.23 3.32 11.73
CA ASP A 13 13.44 2.49 11.51
C ASP A 13 13.42 1.19 12.32
N ALA A 14 12.82 1.20 13.51
CA ALA A 14 12.67 0.02 14.36
C ALA A 14 11.78 -1.07 13.72
N ASP A 15 10.89 -0.70 12.82
CA ASP A 15 9.95 -1.61 12.15
C ASP A 15 10.52 -2.21 10.86
N ALA A 16 11.73 -1.83 10.44
CA ALA A 16 12.30 -2.21 9.15
C ALA A 16 12.39 -3.72 8.94
N GLY A 17 12.75 -4.49 9.97
CA GLY A 17 12.82 -5.95 9.90
C GLY A 17 11.45 -6.58 9.65
N GLU A 18 10.43 -6.17 10.40
CA GLU A 18 9.05 -6.65 10.22
C GLU A 18 8.44 -6.19 8.89
N PHE A 19 8.74 -4.96 8.48
CA PHE A 19 8.34 -4.46 7.16
C PHE A 19 8.91 -5.33 6.05
N GLN A 20 10.22 -5.62 6.08
CA GLN A 20 10.87 -6.44 5.05
C GLN A 20 10.30 -7.86 5.03
N ARG A 21 10.08 -8.47 6.20
CA ARG A 21 9.43 -9.77 6.31
C ARG A 21 8.06 -9.78 5.61
N LEU A 22 7.20 -8.83 5.96
CA LEU A 22 5.85 -8.73 5.39
C LEU A 22 5.88 -8.39 3.90
N ARG A 23 6.79 -7.51 3.49
CA ARG A 23 6.97 -7.11 2.08
C ARG A 23 7.37 -8.30 1.22
N LEU A 24 8.38 -9.07 1.63
CA LEU A 24 8.84 -10.26 0.90
C LEU A 24 7.75 -11.34 0.85
N GLN A 25 7.00 -11.53 1.93
CA GLN A 25 5.85 -12.41 1.93
C GLN A 25 4.83 -12.01 0.86
N GLY A 26 4.50 -10.72 0.77
CA GLY A 26 3.56 -10.19 -0.23
C GLY A 26 4.05 -10.39 -1.66
N LEU A 27 5.34 -10.12 -1.92
CA LEU A 27 5.95 -10.30 -3.24
C LEU A 27 5.94 -11.75 -3.71
N GLN A 28 6.08 -12.72 -2.81
CA GLN A 28 6.00 -14.15 -3.14
C GLN A 28 4.57 -14.65 -3.27
N GLU A 29 3.68 -14.24 -2.38
CA GLU A 29 2.28 -14.72 -2.32
C GLU A 29 1.43 -14.12 -3.45
N SER A 30 1.68 -12.86 -3.80
CA SER A 30 0.87 -12.10 -4.75
C SER A 30 1.76 -11.29 -5.73
N PRO A 31 2.61 -11.96 -6.53
CA PRO A 31 3.60 -11.26 -7.36
C PRO A 31 2.98 -10.29 -8.37
N SER A 32 1.79 -10.58 -8.89
CA SER A 32 1.07 -9.68 -9.80
C SER A 32 0.47 -8.43 -9.13
N SER A 33 0.51 -8.34 -7.80
CA SER A 33 -0.04 -7.20 -7.06
C SER A 33 0.99 -6.10 -6.78
N PHE A 34 2.22 -6.27 -7.23
CA PHE A 34 3.32 -5.34 -6.97
C PHE A 34 4.10 -5.04 -8.25
N GLY A 35 4.61 -3.81 -8.36
CA GLY A 35 5.49 -3.41 -9.45
C GLY A 35 6.93 -3.90 -9.30
N SER A 36 7.35 -4.31 -8.08
CA SER A 36 8.67 -4.91 -7.82
C SER A 36 8.54 -6.42 -7.69
N SER A 37 9.65 -7.13 -7.87
CA SER A 37 9.74 -8.58 -7.66
C SER A 37 10.44 -8.92 -6.33
N HIS A 38 10.25 -10.17 -5.87
CA HIS A 38 10.94 -10.69 -4.70
C HIS A 38 12.47 -10.67 -4.90
N GLU A 39 12.94 -11.04 -6.10
CA GLU A 39 14.35 -11.10 -6.47
C GLU A 39 15.04 -9.74 -6.38
N GLU A 40 14.32 -8.66 -6.69
CA GLU A 40 14.83 -7.29 -6.58
C GLU A 40 14.98 -6.82 -5.12
N GLU A 41 14.20 -7.37 -4.21
CA GLU A 41 14.10 -6.85 -2.84
C GLU A 41 14.71 -7.77 -1.77
N VAL A 42 14.88 -9.07 -2.04
CA VAL A 42 15.30 -10.09 -1.05
C VAL A 42 16.70 -9.82 -0.46
N HIS A 43 17.56 -9.15 -1.23
CA HIS A 43 18.94 -8.84 -0.80
C HIS A 43 19.13 -7.44 -0.22
N ARG A 44 18.04 -6.67 -0.02
CA ARG A 44 18.13 -5.37 0.62
C ARG A 44 18.68 -5.51 2.05
N THR A 45 19.67 -4.70 2.36
CA THR A 45 20.17 -4.59 3.75
C THR A 45 19.16 -3.90 4.65
N LEU A 46 19.29 -4.07 5.95
CA LEU A 46 18.41 -3.38 6.91
C LEU A 46 18.45 -1.85 6.71
N ASP A 47 19.62 -1.27 6.49
CA ASP A 47 19.79 0.17 6.23
C ASP A 47 19.03 0.60 4.98
N GLN A 48 19.06 -0.19 3.90
CA GLN A 48 18.30 0.09 2.69
C GLN A 48 16.78 0.04 2.93
N VAL A 49 16.33 -0.90 3.76
CA VAL A 49 14.91 -0.98 4.14
C VAL A 49 14.51 0.21 5.01
N GLN A 50 15.35 0.59 5.99
CA GLN A 50 15.13 1.78 6.82
C GLN A 50 15.01 3.04 5.95
N GLN A 51 15.93 3.23 4.99
CA GLN A 51 15.87 4.35 4.04
C GLN A 51 14.61 4.31 3.17
N HIS A 52 14.15 3.12 2.76
CA HIS A 52 12.94 2.96 1.96
C HIS A 52 11.69 3.36 2.73
N ILE A 53 11.56 2.95 4.00
CA ILE A 53 10.40 3.28 4.85
C ILE A 53 10.54 4.62 5.55
N ALA A 54 11.74 5.21 5.55
CA ALA A 54 11.96 6.53 6.11
C ALA A 54 10.96 7.51 5.52
N GLY A 55 10.11 8.03 6.37
CA GLY A 55 9.09 8.99 5.98
C GLY A 55 9.69 10.34 5.65
N SER A 56 8.86 11.20 5.14
CA SER A 56 9.09 12.64 5.03
C SER A 56 7.81 13.35 5.46
N VAL A 57 7.82 14.68 5.43
CA VAL A 57 6.60 15.46 5.72
C VAL A 57 5.44 15.07 4.80
N GLU A 58 5.74 14.59 3.59
CA GLU A 58 4.75 14.28 2.54
C GLU A 58 4.84 12.83 2.03
N ARG A 59 5.41 11.93 2.81
CA ARG A 59 5.44 10.49 2.52
C ARG A 59 5.54 9.69 3.81
N VAL A 60 4.69 8.69 3.97
CA VAL A 60 4.65 7.82 5.15
C VAL A 60 4.27 6.40 4.76
N PHE A 61 4.87 5.42 5.43
CA PHE A 61 4.34 4.06 5.48
C PHE A 61 3.56 3.88 6.78
N LEU A 62 2.33 3.41 6.67
CA LEU A 62 1.50 3.02 7.81
C LEU A 62 1.52 1.51 7.96
N GLY A 63 1.69 1.03 9.18
CA GLY A 63 1.63 -0.38 9.54
C GLY A 63 0.39 -0.70 10.37
N LEU A 64 -0.27 -1.81 10.07
CA LEU A 64 -1.31 -2.40 10.90
C LEU A 64 -0.70 -3.53 11.72
N PHE A 65 -0.78 -3.40 13.03
CA PHE A 65 -0.25 -4.38 13.98
C PHE A 65 -1.36 -5.14 14.69
N THR A 66 -1.11 -6.42 14.96
CA THR A 66 -1.86 -7.24 15.91
C THR A 66 -0.90 -7.61 17.02
N GLY A 67 -1.05 -7.00 18.20
CA GLY A 67 0.01 -7.03 19.22
C GLY A 67 1.29 -6.39 18.69
N THR A 68 2.39 -7.16 18.63
CA THR A 68 3.69 -6.73 18.09
C THR A 68 3.92 -7.13 16.64
N GLU A 69 3.05 -7.96 16.06
CA GLU A 69 3.21 -8.44 14.69
C GLU A 69 2.67 -7.43 13.69
N LEU A 70 3.49 -7.06 12.71
CA LEU A 70 3.08 -6.28 11.55
C LEU A 70 2.32 -7.20 10.58
N VAL A 71 1.01 -6.99 10.44
CA VAL A 71 0.12 -7.82 9.60
C VAL A 71 -0.40 -7.10 8.36
N GLY A 72 -0.15 -5.81 8.24
CA GLY A 72 -0.53 -5.04 7.06
C GLY A 72 0.29 -3.78 6.90
N MET A 73 0.41 -3.31 5.67
CA MET A 73 1.16 -2.10 5.33
C MET A 73 0.49 -1.32 4.22
N VAL A 74 0.72 -0.02 4.18
CA VAL A 74 0.34 0.86 3.07
C VAL A 74 1.27 2.06 3.02
N GLY A 75 1.74 2.41 1.83
CA GLY A 75 2.48 3.64 1.57
C GLY A 75 1.54 4.74 1.11
N VAL A 76 1.69 5.94 1.66
CA VAL A 76 0.95 7.14 1.27
C VAL A 76 1.96 8.23 0.97
N GLY A 77 1.78 8.92 -0.14
CA GLY A 77 2.63 10.05 -0.52
C GLY A 77 1.86 11.13 -1.21
N ARG A 78 2.49 12.29 -1.35
CA ARG A 78 1.99 13.43 -2.10
C ARG A 78 2.89 13.68 -3.30
N GLU A 79 2.32 14.01 -4.45
CA GLU A 79 3.11 14.40 -5.63
C GLU A 79 3.89 15.68 -5.37
N GLN A 80 5.13 15.73 -5.90
CA GLN A 80 6.08 16.81 -5.56
C GLN A 80 6.07 17.95 -6.57
N GLY A 81 5.58 17.71 -7.79
CA GLY A 81 5.47 18.75 -8.81
C GLY A 81 4.50 19.85 -8.38
N LEU A 82 4.87 21.12 -8.59
CA LEU A 82 4.04 22.26 -8.18
C LEU A 82 2.61 22.20 -8.74
N LYS A 83 2.44 21.63 -9.95
CA LYS A 83 1.13 21.46 -10.59
C LYS A 83 0.40 20.19 -10.13
N GLU A 84 1.04 19.31 -9.38
CA GLU A 84 0.54 18.01 -8.96
C GLU A 84 0.36 17.91 -7.44
N ARG A 85 0.72 18.94 -6.69
CA ARG A 85 0.66 18.95 -5.22
C ARG A 85 -0.76 18.78 -4.63
N HIS A 86 -1.78 18.89 -5.46
CA HIS A 86 -3.16 18.58 -5.07
C HIS A 86 -3.46 17.07 -5.12
N ILE A 87 -2.50 16.25 -5.56
CA ILE A 87 -2.63 14.80 -5.71
C ILE A 87 -1.85 14.08 -4.61
N ALA A 88 -2.52 13.21 -3.87
CA ALA A 88 -1.88 12.18 -3.06
C ALA A 88 -2.00 10.82 -3.76
N PHE A 89 -1.11 9.90 -3.43
CA PHE A 89 -1.13 8.54 -3.97
C PHE A 89 -1.02 7.49 -2.87
N ILE A 90 -1.60 6.31 -3.13
CA ILE A 90 -1.49 5.12 -2.28
C ILE A 90 -0.71 4.05 -3.04
N ARG A 91 0.26 3.43 -2.37
CA ARG A 91 1.11 2.36 -2.92
C ARG A 91 1.34 1.25 -1.90
N SER A 92 1.82 0.12 -2.37
CA SER A 92 2.32 -0.98 -1.51
C SER A 92 1.31 -1.43 -0.45
N MET A 93 0.03 -1.42 -0.77
CA MET A 93 -0.99 -1.91 0.15
C MET A 93 -1.01 -3.44 0.16
N TYR A 94 -0.82 -4.01 1.33
CA TYR A 94 -0.84 -5.46 1.52
C TYR A 94 -1.32 -5.82 2.93
N VAL A 95 -2.04 -6.91 3.04
CA VAL A 95 -2.47 -7.51 4.31
C VAL A 95 -2.12 -8.99 4.28
N ALA A 96 -1.45 -9.47 5.33
CA ALA A 96 -1.09 -10.88 5.48
C ALA A 96 -2.34 -11.79 5.42
N PRO A 97 -2.27 -12.97 4.78
CA PRO A 97 -3.43 -13.84 4.59
C PRO A 97 -4.24 -14.13 5.85
N HIS A 98 -3.57 -14.43 6.97
CA HIS A 98 -4.21 -14.73 8.26
C HIS A 98 -4.95 -13.54 8.90
N ALA A 99 -4.66 -12.31 8.45
CA ALA A 99 -5.31 -11.09 8.94
C ALA A 99 -6.45 -10.60 8.04
N ARG A 100 -6.67 -11.24 6.89
CA ARG A 100 -7.73 -10.90 5.93
C ARG A 100 -9.12 -11.26 6.45
N GLY A 101 -10.16 -10.77 5.77
CA GLY A 101 -11.56 -11.09 6.09
C GLY A 101 -12.11 -10.47 7.37
N GLN A 102 -11.32 -9.66 8.07
CA GLN A 102 -11.67 -9.04 9.36
C GLN A 102 -11.62 -7.50 9.30
N GLY A 103 -11.76 -6.92 8.13
CA GLY A 103 -11.75 -5.47 7.92
C GLY A 103 -10.38 -4.81 7.94
N ALA A 104 -9.27 -5.57 7.97
CA ALA A 104 -7.91 -5.03 8.02
C ALA A 104 -7.59 -4.09 6.85
N GLY A 105 -7.92 -4.51 5.62
CA GLY A 105 -7.72 -3.67 4.43
C GLY A 105 -8.52 -2.37 4.48
N ARG A 106 -9.76 -2.42 4.98
CA ARG A 106 -10.60 -1.23 5.16
C ARG A 106 -10.00 -0.27 6.20
N GLN A 107 -9.49 -0.79 7.31
CA GLN A 107 -8.84 0.02 8.35
C GLN A 107 -7.58 0.70 7.81
N LEU A 108 -6.72 -0.03 7.10
CA LEU A 108 -5.52 0.53 6.47
C LEU A 108 -5.86 1.60 5.44
N LEU A 109 -6.82 1.32 4.57
CA LEU A 109 -7.23 2.29 3.55
C LEU A 109 -7.82 3.56 4.16
N ALA A 110 -8.64 3.42 5.21
CA ALA A 110 -9.19 4.58 5.94
C ALA A 110 -8.08 5.43 6.57
N ALA A 111 -7.08 4.79 7.19
CA ALA A 111 -5.92 5.50 7.75
C ALA A 111 -5.08 6.20 6.67
N ALA A 112 -4.88 5.55 5.52
CA ALA A 112 -4.17 6.13 4.37
C ALA A 112 -4.90 7.37 3.83
N LEU A 113 -6.21 7.30 3.70
CA LEU A 113 -7.04 8.43 3.26
C LEU A 113 -7.03 9.57 4.28
N GLN A 114 -7.06 9.27 5.57
CA GLN A 114 -6.93 10.28 6.63
C GLN A 114 -5.57 10.97 6.55
N GLN A 115 -4.49 10.21 6.35
CA GLN A 115 -3.14 10.77 6.17
C GLN A 115 -3.07 11.69 4.96
N ALA A 116 -3.60 11.28 3.82
CA ALA A 116 -3.63 12.11 2.61
C ALA A 116 -4.38 13.44 2.83
N ARG A 117 -5.51 13.40 3.53
CA ARG A 117 -6.30 14.61 3.89
C ARG A 117 -5.59 15.53 4.86
N SER A 118 -4.63 15.04 5.64
CA SER A 118 -3.88 15.87 6.59
C SER A 118 -2.92 16.84 5.90
N TRP A 119 -2.58 16.60 4.64
CA TRP A 119 -1.74 17.49 3.86
C TRP A 119 -2.55 18.62 3.23
N PRO A 120 -2.25 19.89 3.55
CA PRO A 120 -3.01 21.02 3.02
C PRO A 120 -3.01 21.06 1.49
N GLY A 121 -4.17 21.27 0.89
CA GLY A 121 -4.33 21.41 -0.56
C GLY A 121 -4.38 20.09 -1.34
N VAL A 122 -4.43 18.94 -0.67
CA VAL A 122 -4.74 17.67 -1.35
C VAL A 122 -6.22 17.62 -1.69
N GLU A 123 -6.54 17.46 -2.96
CA GLU A 123 -7.89 17.45 -3.51
C GLU A 123 -8.32 16.08 -4.04
N GLN A 124 -7.34 15.24 -4.41
CA GLN A 124 -7.61 13.89 -4.90
C GLN A 124 -6.55 12.88 -4.46
N VAL A 125 -6.96 11.62 -4.43
CA VAL A 125 -6.09 10.48 -4.12
C VAL A 125 -6.14 9.50 -5.28
N THR A 126 -4.96 9.03 -5.73
CA THR A 126 -4.81 8.08 -6.83
C THR A 126 -4.16 6.79 -6.37
N LEU A 127 -4.40 5.72 -7.08
CA LEU A 127 -3.72 4.44 -6.94
C LEU A 127 -3.77 3.65 -8.24
N SER A 128 -2.87 2.67 -8.39
CA SER A 128 -2.96 1.63 -9.40
C SER A 128 -3.17 0.28 -8.73
N VAL A 129 -3.96 -0.57 -9.36
CA VAL A 129 -4.27 -1.92 -8.89
C VAL A 129 -4.35 -2.88 -10.08
N THR A 130 -3.81 -4.08 -9.93
CA THR A 130 -3.91 -5.11 -10.96
C THR A 130 -5.38 -5.52 -11.15
N ALA A 131 -5.83 -5.55 -12.40
CA ALA A 131 -7.24 -5.77 -12.73
C ALA A 131 -7.80 -7.10 -12.20
N ASN A 132 -6.96 -8.13 -12.10
CA ASN A 132 -7.35 -9.44 -11.57
C ASN A 132 -7.37 -9.52 -10.03
N ASN A 133 -6.91 -8.50 -9.32
CA ASN A 133 -7.04 -8.42 -7.86
C ASN A 133 -8.44 -7.88 -7.50
N GLU A 134 -9.44 -8.71 -7.70
CA GLU A 134 -10.84 -8.33 -7.52
C GLU A 134 -11.18 -7.88 -6.10
N ALA A 135 -10.55 -8.49 -5.09
CA ALA A 135 -10.77 -8.12 -3.69
C ALA A 135 -10.30 -6.68 -3.41
N ALA A 136 -9.13 -6.30 -3.92
CA ALA A 136 -8.61 -4.94 -3.81
C ALA A 136 -9.46 -3.95 -4.60
N VAL A 137 -9.84 -4.28 -5.84
CA VAL A 137 -10.71 -3.44 -6.67
C VAL A 137 -12.05 -3.17 -5.98
N ARG A 138 -12.68 -4.20 -5.41
CA ARG A 138 -13.93 -4.04 -4.63
C ARG A 138 -13.73 -3.15 -3.40
N LEU A 139 -12.60 -3.32 -2.69
CA LEU A 139 -12.27 -2.50 -1.54
C LEU A 139 -12.14 -1.03 -1.93
N TYR A 140 -11.37 -0.71 -2.97
CA TYR A 140 -11.18 0.66 -3.44
C TYR A 140 -12.49 1.29 -3.93
N ARG A 141 -13.29 0.55 -4.71
CA ARG A 141 -14.62 1.02 -5.14
C ARG A 141 -15.53 1.32 -3.94
N SER A 142 -15.53 0.46 -2.92
CA SER A 142 -16.32 0.68 -1.71
C SER A 142 -15.88 1.92 -0.92
N ALA A 143 -14.63 2.35 -1.11
CA ALA A 143 -14.09 3.58 -0.52
C ALA A 143 -14.22 4.81 -1.43
N GLY A 144 -14.97 4.71 -2.52
CA GLY A 144 -15.27 5.83 -3.42
C GLY A 144 -14.27 6.06 -4.54
N PHE A 145 -13.33 5.12 -4.76
CA PHE A 145 -12.45 5.20 -5.93
C PHE A 145 -13.19 4.80 -7.20
N MET A 146 -12.93 5.53 -8.27
CA MET A 146 -13.42 5.27 -9.62
C MET A 146 -12.27 4.92 -10.54
N GLU A 147 -12.50 4.02 -11.48
CA GLU A 147 -11.57 3.72 -12.55
C GLU A 147 -11.51 4.90 -13.53
N VAL A 148 -10.29 5.41 -13.77
CA VAL A 148 -10.04 6.53 -14.68
C VAL A 148 -9.17 6.14 -15.86
N GLY A 149 -8.59 4.95 -15.83
CA GLY A 149 -7.80 4.43 -16.92
C GLY A 149 -7.41 2.98 -16.71
N ARG A 150 -6.97 2.33 -17.79
CA ARG A 150 -6.47 0.97 -17.78
C ARG A 150 -5.22 0.88 -18.66
N MET A 151 -4.15 0.30 -18.13
CA MET A 151 -2.95 -0.02 -18.88
C MET A 151 -2.95 -1.53 -19.19
N PRO A 152 -3.17 -1.93 -20.44
CA PRO A 152 -3.06 -3.33 -20.82
C PRO A 152 -1.61 -3.82 -20.67
N ARG A 153 -1.44 -5.06 -20.18
CA ARG A 153 -0.13 -5.71 -20.04
C ARG A 153 0.89 -4.88 -19.25
N ALA A 154 0.43 -4.18 -18.23
CA ALA A 154 1.26 -3.31 -17.40
C ALA A 154 2.33 -4.07 -16.63
N LEU A 155 2.03 -5.28 -16.16
CA LEU A 155 2.98 -6.15 -15.46
C LEU A 155 3.14 -7.48 -16.23
N LYS A 156 4.34 -8.05 -16.11
CA LYS A 156 4.66 -9.38 -16.61
C LYS A 156 5.25 -10.23 -15.48
N VAL A 157 4.63 -11.38 -15.21
CA VAL A 157 5.11 -12.35 -14.22
C VAL A 157 5.25 -13.70 -14.92
N GLY A 158 6.48 -14.18 -15.10
CA GLY A 158 6.74 -15.35 -15.92
C GLY A 158 6.21 -15.15 -17.35
N PRO A 159 5.39 -16.08 -17.88
CA PRO A 159 4.78 -15.96 -19.20
C PRO A 159 3.53 -15.06 -19.21
N ASP A 160 2.96 -14.70 -18.07
CA ASP A 160 1.66 -14.07 -17.94
C ASP A 160 1.75 -12.54 -17.88
N TYR A 161 0.77 -11.88 -18.48
CA TYR A 161 0.64 -10.43 -18.45
C TYR A 161 -0.59 -10.03 -17.67
N PHE A 162 -0.48 -8.90 -16.95
CA PHE A 162 -1.52 -8.36 -16.11
C PHE A 162 -1.79 -6.90 -16.45
N ASP A 163 -3.06 -6.56 -16.57
CA ASP A 163 -3.47 -5.17 -16.74
C ASP A 163 -3.52 -4.46 -15.41
N GLU A 164 -3.23 -3.16 -15.40
CA GLU A 164 -3.45 -2.28 -14.24
C GLU A 164 -4.61 -1.33 -14.47
N LEU A 165 -5.43 -1.16 -13.45
CA LEU A 165 -6.45 -0.12 -13.37
C LEU A 165 -5.86 1.07 -12.62
N MET A 166 -5.96 2.25 -13.23
CA MET A 166 -5.72 3.51 -12.54
C MET A 166 -7.04 3.97 -11.91
N MET A 167 -7.03 4.21 -10.62
CA MET A 167 -8.22 4.62 -9.88
C MET A 167 -7.95 5.92 -9.13
N MET A 168 -8.98 6.75 -9.01
CA MET A 168 -8.92 7.99 -8.26
C MET A 168 -10.20 8.22 -7.46
N ARG A 169 -10.10 9.04 -6.42
CA ARG A 169 -11.22 9.62 -5.69
C ARG A 169 -10.91 11.05 -5.29
N ASN A 170 -11.93 11.86 -5.12
CA ASN A 170 -11.79 13.15 -4.44
C ASN A 170 -11.48 12.95 -2.95
N SER A 171 -10.67 13.81 -2.44
CA SER A 171 -10.23 13.77 -1.04
C SER A 171 -11.39 13.99 -0.05
#